data_f4abe5fa86f9472bf0b6b385170f7474
#
_entry.id   f4abe5fa86f9472bf0b6b385170f7474
#
_cell.length_a   1.000
_cell.length_b   1.000
_cell.length_c   1.000
_cell.angle_alpha   90.00
_cell.angle_beta   90.00
_cell.angle_gamma   90.00
#
_symmetry.space_group_name_H-M   'P 1'
#
loop_
_entity.id
_entity.type
_entity.pdbx_description
1 polymer ?
#
loop_
_entity_poly.entity_id
_entity_poly.type
_entity_poly.pdbx_seq_one_letter_code
_entity_poly.pdbx_strand_id
1 'polypeptide(L)'
;LYVFYKDSDVFSDRQPVVVITLALYIFGCLSLIILVQYIRRSKMKRKEKEYHLINVIASIYSANLALYPEDNIWKPIVMSKRLEKVISHITQADRMLDAFNRERVASAYQEAFGEFLKLKDLEERLGDRRFIGYTFEDVEGLWYQTLLIPQKSEQDEHKQIVMLVIRDVSEQKRKEMTYQEDLRVTAEEAERANAVKTDFLKRMSHDIRTPINGIRGMVNVGKNHIHDVDKIDECLDEIMRSSDMLVDLVNNVLDMSKLESGQLQLEHKSF
;
A
#
# COMPACT_ATOMS: atom_id res chain seq x y z
N LEU A 1 39.11 -64.61 -74.53
CA LEU A 1 38.08 -63.64 -74.92
C LEU A 1 38.15 -62.45 -73.97
N TYR A 2 38.81 -61.36 -74.39
CA TYR A 2 38.84 -60.10 -73.62
C TYR A 2 37.63 -59.29 -74.07
N VAL A 3 36.66 -59.11 -73.16
CA VAL A 3 35.55 -58.20 -73.35
C VAL A 3 36.03 -56.81 -72.97
N PHE A 4 36.26 -55.96 -74.01
CA PHE A 4 36.49 -54.55 -73.78
C PHE A 4 35.16 -53.87 -73.41
N TYR A 5 34.96 -53.58 -72.14
CA TYR A 5 33.90 -52.65 -71.71
C TYR A 5 34.30 -51.25 -72.15
N LYS A 6 33.40 -50.61 -72.86
CA LYS A 6 33.57 -49.25 -73.30
C LYS A 6 33.45 -48.33 -72.08
N ASP A 7 34.51 -47.61 -71.74
CA ASP A 7 34.58 -46.73 -70.58
C ASP A 7 33.34 -45.80 -70.39
N SER A 8 32.61 -45.50 -71.48
CA SER A 8 31.42 -44.66 -71.46
C SER A 8 30.25 -45.29 -70.69
N ASP A 9 30.16 -46.61 -70.63
CA ASP A 9 28.99 -47.28 -69.96
C ASP A 9 29.14 -47.40 -68.47
N VAL A 10 30.39 -47.45 -68.01
CA VAL A 10 30.72 -47.49 -66.57
C VAL A 10 30.50 -46.13 -65.90
N PHE A 11 30.68 -45.03 -66.67
CA PHE A 11 30.45 -43.68 -66.17
C PHE A 11 28.94 -43.31 -66.17
N SER A 12 28.17 -43.79 -67.11
CA SER A 12 26.73 -43.49 -67.20
C SER A 12 25.96 -44.10 -66.06
N ASP A 13 26.32 -45.29 -65.60
CA ASP A 13 25.64 -45.99 -64.49
C ASP A 13 25.97 -45.38 -63.11
N ARG A 14 27.08 -44.68 -62.95
CA ARG A 14 27.46 -44.03 -61.71
C ARG A 14 26.97 -42.62 -61.54
N GLN A 15 26.58 -41.92 -62.60
CA GLN A 15 26.09 -40.52 -62.53
C GLN A 15 24.88 -40.38 -61.61
N PRO A 16 23.82 -41.20 -61.65
CA PRO A 16 22.66 -41.04 -60.77
C PRO A 16 23.01 -41.22 -59.28
N VAL A 17 23.93 -42.14 -58.99
CA VAL A 17 24.37 -42.37 -57.59
C VAL A 17 25.13 -41.17 -57.05
N VAL A 18 26.01 -40.54 -57.82
CA VAL A 18 26.74 -39.35 -57.41
C VAL A 18 25.79 -38.17 -57.21
N VAL A 19 24.81 -37.99 -58.07
CA VAL A 19 23.83 -36.92 -57.95
C VAL A 19 22.95 -37.10 -56.71
N ILE A 20 22.49 -38.34 -56.40
CA ILE A 20 21.71 -38.64 -55.22
C ILE A 20 22.51 -38.39 -53.93
N THR A 21 23.78 -38.84 -53.88
CA THR A 21 24.62 -38.63 -52.72
C THR A 21 24.91 -37.13 -52.46
N LEU A 22 25.15 -36.38 -53.54
CA LEU A 22 25.34 -34.91 -53.43
C LEU A 22 24.06 -34.21 -52.97
N ALA A 23 22.89 -34.62 -53.47
CA ALA A 23 21.60 -34.07 -53.06
C ALA A 23 21.32 -34.37 -51.56
N LEU A 24 21.59 -35.56 -51.10
CA LEU A 24 21.47 -35.96 -49.67
C LEU A 24 22.41 -35.17 -48.77
N TYR A 25 23.64 -34.92 -49.22
CA TYR A 25 24.59 -34.10 -48.50
C TYR A 25 24.13 -32.63 -48.40
N ILE A 26 23.67 -32.04 -49.50
CA ILE A 26 23.14 -30.67 -49.50
C ILE A 26 21.92 -30.57 -48.58
N PHE A 27 21.00 -31.55 -48.62
CA PHE A 27 19.83 -31.62 -47.74
C PHE A 27 20.23 -31.70 -46.28
N GLY A 28 21.24 -32.55 -45.96
CA GLY A 28 21.79 -32.65 -44.62
C GLY A 28 22.39 -31.31 -44.11
N CYS A 29 23.17 -30.63 -44.94
CA CYS A 29 23.73 -29.31 -44.62
C CYS A 29 22.62 -28.24 -44.42
N LEU A 30 21.61 -28.21 -45.26
CA LEU A 30 20.47 -27.28 -45.14
C LEU A 30 19.68 -27.54 -43.85
N SER A 31 19.40 -28.81 -43.51
CA SER A 31 18.70 -29.17 -42.29
C SER A 31 19.49 -28.78 -41.04
N LEU A 32 20.80 -28.94 -41.07
CA LEU A 32 21.68 -28.52 -39.97
C LEU A 32 21.69 -27.00 -39.80
N ILE A 33 21.73 -26.24 -40.89
CA ILE A 33 21.67 -24.77 -40.86
C ILE A 33 20.31 -24.32 -40.26
N ILE A 34 19.20 -24.92 -40.68
CA ILE A 34 17.87 -24.61 -40.15
C ILE A 34 17.80 -24.92 -38.66
N LEU A 35 18.33 -26.08 -38.24
CA LEU A 35 18.38 -26.47 -36.82
C LEU A 35 19.18 -25.47 -35.98
N VAL A 36 20.37 -25.07 -36.45
CA VAL A 36 21.22 -24.08 -35.77
C VAL A 36 20.52 -22.73 -35.68
N GLN A 37 19.86 -22.28 -36.76
CA GLN A 37 19.08 -21.03 -36.74
C GLN A 37 17.89 -21.12 -35.77
N TYR A 38 17.18 -22.24 -35.72
CA TYR A 38 16.09 -22.47 -34.77
C TYR A 38 16.58 -22.39 -33.31
N ILE A 39 17.69 -23.08 -32.99
CA ILE A 39 18.29 -23.03 -31.65
C ILE A 39 18.73 -21.61 -31.28
N ARG A 40 19.36 -20.89 -32.21
CA ARG A 40 19.75 -19.48 -31.99
C ARG A 40 18.53 -18.58 -31.73
N ARG A 41 17.48 -18.70 -32.54
CA ARG A 41 16.23 -17.93 -32.36
C ARG A 41 15.53 -18.25 -31.05
N SER A 42 15.50 -19.53 -30.67
CA SER A 42 14.92 -19.96 -29.38
C SER A 42 15.69 -19.39 -28.19
N LYS A 43 17.02 -19.44 -28.21
CA LYS A 43 17.88 -18.82 -27.17
C LYS A 43 17.72 -17.30 -27.11
N MET A 44 17.62 -16.62 -28.25
CA MET A 44 17.39 -15.17 -28.30
C MET A 44 16.04 -14.78 -27.69
N LYS A 45 14.94 -15.48 -28.07
CA LYS A 45 13.61 -15.24 -27.49
C LYS A 45 13.55 -15.49 -25.98
N ARG A 46 14.29 -16.48 -25.48
CA ARG A 46 14.38 -16.74 -24.06
C ARG A 46 15.11 -15.60 -23.32
N LYS A 47 16.24 -15.15 -23.85
CA LYS A 47 16.97 -14.00 -23.31
C LYS A 47 16.13 -12.70 -23.35
N GLU A 48 15.40 -12.46 -24.42
CA GLU A 48 14.53 -11.29 -24.58
C GLU A 48 13.41 -11.28 -23.51
N LYS A 49 12.80 -12.44 -23.23
CA LYS A 49 11.83 -12.59 -22.14
C LYS A 49 12.45 -12.36 -20.76
N GLU A 50 13.64 -12.88 -20.53
CA GLU A 50 14.39 -12.67 -19.28
C GLU A 50 14.72 -11.17 -19.10
N TYR A 51 15.21 -10.49 -20.15
CA TYR A 51 15.46 -9.04 -20.13
C TYR A 51 14.19 -8.23 -19.92
N HIS A 52 13.08 -8.63 -20.54
CA HIS A 52 11.81 -7.95 -20.33
C HIS A 52 11.33 -8.08 -18.89
N LEU A 53 11.42 -9.27 -18.30
CA LEU A 53 11.07 -9.51 -16.90
C LEU A 53 11.96 -8.69 -15.94
N ILE A 54 13.27 -8.66 -16.19
CA ILE A 54 14.22 -7.85 -15.41
C ILE A 54 13.88 -6.36 -15.53
N ASN A 55 13.55 -5.87 -16.72
CA ASN A 55 13.18 -4.48 -16.92
C ASN A 55 11.85 -4.10 -16.23
N VAL A 56 10.85 -5.00 -16.22
CA VAL A 56 9.61 -4.79 -15.48
C VAL A 56 9.88 -4.74 -13.97
N ILE A 57 10.67 -5.66 -13.44
CA ILE A 57 11.08 -5.65 -12.03
C ILE A 57 11.91 -4.39 -11.75
N ALA A 58 12.83 -4.03 -12.64
CA ALA A 58 13.66 -2.82 -12.53
C ALA A 58 12.84 -1.52 -12.49
N SER A 59 11.67 -1.49 -13.16
CA SER A 59 10.80 -0.31 -13.15
C SER A 59 10.08 -0.09 -11.80
N ILE A 60 9.96 -1.16 -10.99
CA ILE A 60 9.33 -1.10 -9.65
C ILE A 60 10.34 -0.61 -8.59
N TYR A 61 11.63 -0.85 -8.82
CA TYR A 61 12.69 -0.53 -7.87
C TYR A 61 13.54 0.65 -8.36
N SER A 62 13.78 1.61 -7.49
CA SER A 62 14.71 2.72 -7.77
C SER A 62 16.16 2.25 -7.77
N ALA A 63 16.48 1.23 -6.96
CA ALA A 63 17.76 0.54 -6.97
C ALA A 63 17.67 -0.87 -6.37
N ASN A 64 18.54 -1.74 -6.85
CA ASN A 64 18.82 -3.06 -6.28
C ASN A 64 20.32 -3.29 -6.35
N LEU A 65 20.99 -3.35 -5.20
CA LEU A 65 22.42 -3.45 -5.05
C LEU A 65 22.78 -4.70 -4.28
N ALA A 66 23.79 -5.43 -4.74
CA ALA A 66 24.39 -6.53 -3.97
C ALA A 66 25.58 -5.99 -3.18
N LEU A 67 25.51 -6.10 -1.86
CA LEU A 67 26.57 -5.73 -0.93
C LEU A 67 27.30 -6.99 -0.49
N TYR A 68 28.62 -6.92 -0.43
CA TYR A 68 29.52 -7.98 0.04
C TYR A 68 30.25 -7.46 1.28
N PRO A 69 29.68 -7.67 2.48
CA PRO A 69 30.20 -7.05 3.71
C PRO A 69 31.64 -7.43 4.03
N GLU A 70 32.04 -8.67 3.77
CA GLU A 70 33.38 -9.18 4.07
C GLU A 70 34.48 -8.53 3.20
N ASP A 71 34.17 -8.31 1.92
CA ASP A 71 35.07 -7.69 0.97
C ASP A 71 34.93 -6.15 0.93
N ASN A 72 33.94 -5.58 1.63
CA ASN A 72 33.56 -4.17 1.63
C ASN A 72 33.35 -3.61 0.21
N ILE A 73 32.74 -4.42 -0.68
CA ILE A 73 32.42 -4.02 -2.05
C ILE A 73 30.92 -4.13 -2.31
N TRP A 74 30.46 -3.47 -3.36
CA TRP A 74 29.08 -3.55 -3.81
C TRP A 74 29.00 -3.66 -5.33
N LYS A 75 27.88 -4.20 -5.84
CA LYS A 75 27.60 -4.31 -7.27
C LYS A 75 26.16 -3.90 -7.57
N PRO A 76 25.91 -3.02 -8.55
CA PRO A 76 24.57 -2.70 -8.97
C PRO A 76 23.97 -3.87 -9.77
N ILE A 77 22.74 -4.26 -9.45
CA ILE A 77 21.90 -5.15 -10.27
C ILE A 77 20.97 -4.29 -11.12
N VAL A 78 20.33 -3.32 -10.46
CA VAL A 78 19.50 -2.30 -11.07
C VAL A 78 19.77 -1.00 -10.35
N MET A 79 19.90 0.09 -11.10
CA MET A 79 20.12 1.41 -10.50
C MET A 79 19.55 2.50 -11.40
N SER A 80 18.80 3.43 -10.80
CA SER A 80 18.31 4.60 -11.50
C SER A 80 19.46 5.55 -11.84
N LYS A 81 19.36 6.25 -12.98
CA LYS A 81 20.34 7.27 -13.39
C LYS A 81 20.60 8.34 -12.34
N ARG A 82 19.61 8.60 -11.49
CA ARG A 82 19.68 9.59 -10.42
C ARG A 82 20.60 9.12 -9.30
N LEU A 83 20.49 7.86 -8.91
CA LEU A 83 21.33 7.25 -7.89
C LEU A 83 22.75 7.00 -8.41
N GLU A 84 22.86 6.58 -9.67
CA GLU A 84 24.14 6.33 -10.33
C GLU A 84 25.09 7.52 -10.25
N LYS A 85 24.59 8.75 -10.43
CA LYS A 85 25.41 9.97 -10.34
C LYS A 85 26.02 10.19 -8.96
N VAL A 86 25.37 9.72 -7.91
CA VAL A 86 25.82 9.92 -6.52
C VAL A 86 26.84 8.88 -6.10
N ILE A 87 26.61 7.61 -6.43
CA ILE A 87 27.34 6.51 -5.81
C ILE A 87 28.28 5.72 -6.76
N SER A 88 28.15 5.86 -8.09
CA SER A 88 28.87 5.01 -9.06
C SER A 88 30.41 5.13 -9.00
N HIS A 89 30.92 6.26 -8.53
CA HIS A 89 32.36 6.52 -8.39
C HIS A 89 32.97 5.96 -7.09
N ILE A 90 32.14 5.42 -6.18
CA ILE A 90 32.55 4.89 -4.88
C ILE A 90 32.61 3.37 -4.98
N THR A 91 33.76 2.76 -4.71
CA THR A 91 33.95 1.31 -4.78
C THR A 91 33.67 0.58 -3.46
N GLN A 92 33.90 1.26 -2.32
CA GLN A 92 33.72 0.70 -0.99
C GLN A 92 32.25 0.79 -0.55
N ALA A 93 31.70 -0.31 -0.06
CA ALA A 93 30.27 -0.39 0.31
C ALA A 93 29.91 0.54 1.48
N ASP A 94 30.74 0.60 2.52
CA ASP A 94 30.54 1.50 3.67
C ASP A 94 30.50 2.97 3.25
N ARG A 95 31.45 3.41 2.46
CA ARG A 95 31.51 4.79 1.95
C ARG A 95 30.35 5.11 1.01
N MET A 96 29.92 4.14 0.22
CA MET A 96 28.76 4.30 -0.66
C MET A 96 27.47 4.47 0.14
N LEU A 97 27.27 3.67 1.19
CA LEU A 97 26.11 3.78 2.08
C LEU A 97 26.11 5.11 2.84
N ASP A 98 27.27 5.57 3.31
CA ASP A 98 27.39 6.87 3.98
C ASP A 98 27.12 8.05 3.03
N ALA A 99 27.64 7.98 1.80
CA ALA A 99 27.38 9.01 0.78
C ALA A 99 25.89 9.06 0.41
N PHE A 100 25.28 7.89 0.20
CA PHE A 100 23.85 7.78 -0.06
C PHE A 100 23.03 8.40 1.06
N ASN A 101 23.31 8.05 2.33
CA ASN A 101 22.60 8.60 3.49
C ASN A 101 22.73 10.13 3.54
N ARG A 102 23.92 10.69 3.37
CA ARG A 102 24.16 12.12 3.49
C ARG A 102 23.57 12.92 2.34
N GLU A 103 23.62 12.42 1.11
CA GLU A 103 23.25 13.19 -0.08
C GLU A 103 21.79 12.99 -0.51
N ARG A 104 21.16 11.87 -0.12
CA ARG A 104 19.83 11.51 -0.59
C ARG A 104 18.77 11.47 0.49
N VAL A 105 19.13 11.29 1.74
CA VAL A 105 18.17 11.18 2.85
C VAL A 105 17.98 12.53 3.52
N ALA A 106 16.74 12.92 3.77
CA ALA A 106 16.44 14.16 4.49
C ALA A 106 17.02 14.11 5.92
N SER A 107 17.52 15.27 6.41
CA SER A 107 18.30 15.37 7.66
C SER A 107 17.59 14.74 8.88
N ALA A 108 16.26 14.82 8.92
CA ALA A 108 15.46 14.23 10.00
C ALA A 108 15.57 12.70 10.10
N TYR A 109 15.95 12.01 9.01
CA TYR A 109 16.03 10.55 8.94
C TYR A 109 17.47 10.03 8.90
N GLN A 110 18.48 10.88 8.70
CA GLN A 110 19.87 10.48 8.45
C GLN A 110 20.46 9.65 9.60
N GLU A 111 20.24 10.03 10.86
CA GLU A 111 20.78 9.31 12.01
C GLU A 111 20.18 7.89 12.10
N ALA A 112 18.86 7.77 12.12
CA ALA A 112 18.18 6.49 12.26
C ALA A 112 18.41 5.58 11.01
N PHE A 113 18.48 6.17 9.82
CA PHE A 113 18.78 5.44 8.60
C PHE A 113 20.24 5.00 8.54
N GLY A 114 21.18 5.81 9.06
CA GLY A 114 22.58 5.43 9.20
C GLY A 114 22.76 4.19 10.12
N GLU A 115 22.04 4.15 11.25
CA GLU A 115 22.00 2.97 12.11
C GLU A 115 21.38 1.75 11.41
N PHE A 116 20.31 1.97 10.65
CA PHE A 116 19.68 0.92 9.85
C PHE A 116 20.65 0.30 8.82
N LEU A 117 21.50 1.09 8.19
CA LEU A 117 22.46 0.64 7.16
C LEU A 117 23.67 -0.12 7.71
N LYS A 118 23.89 -0.17 9.03
CA LYS A 118 24.99 -0.95 9.62
C LYS A 118 24.78 -2.44 9.35
N LEU A 119 25.73 -3.04 8.65
CA LEU A 119 25.65 -4.46 8.25
C LEU A 119 26.21 -5.41 9.32
N LYS A 120 27.04 -4.90 10.24
CA LYS A 120 27.76 -5.72 11.22
C LYS A 120 26.84 -6.55 12.13
N ASP A 121 25.71 -5.97 12.57
CA ASP A 121 24.78 -6.61 13.49
C ASP A 121 23.46 -7.02 12.79
N LEU A 122 23.53 -7.20 11.46
CA LEU A 122 22.32 -7.44 10.63
C LEU A 122 21.62 -8.74 11.02
N GLU A 123 22.33 -9.80 11.30
CA GLU A 123 21.76 -11.11 11.68
C GLU A 123 21.01 -11.03 13.02
N GLU A 124 21.58 -10.36 14.02
CA GLU A 124 20.94 -10.16 15.31
C GLU A 124 19.65 -9.32 15.17
N ARG A 125 19.71 -8.25 14.38
CA ARG A 125 18.56 -7.38 14.10
C ARG A 125 17.47 -8.04 13.27
N LEU A 126 17.83 -9.03 12.47
CA LEU A 126 16.92 -9.80 11.64
C LEU A 126 16.06 -10.74 12.51
N GLY A 127 16.64 -11.44 13.49
CA GLY A 127 15.99 -12.50 14.23
C GLY A 127 15.39 -13.54 13.29
N ASP A 128 14.10 -13.88 13.43
CA ASP A 128 13.38 -14.82 12.56
C ASP A 128 12.86 -14.20 11.25
N ARG A 129 13.09 -12.92 11.01
CA ARG A 129 12.61 -12.22 9.82
C ARG A 129 13.52 -12.48 8.62
N ARG A 130 12.92 -12.54 7.43
CA ARG A 130 13.68 -12.74 6.18
C ARG A 130 14.37 -11.45 5.69
N PHE A 131 13.90 -10.30 6.12
CA PHE A 131 14.45 -8.99 5.78
C PHE A 131 14.08 -7.96 6.84
N ILE A 132 14.82 -6.87 6.87
CA ILE A 132 14.45 -5.65 7.60
C ILE A 132 14.24 -4.51 6.63
N GLY A 133 13.38 -3.57 6.97
CA GLY A 133 13.04 -2.43 6.14
C GLY A 133 12.98 -1.13 6.90
N TYR A 134 13.33 -0.04 6.22
CA TYR A 134 13.24 1.31 6.74
C TYR A 134 12.64 2.24 5.69
N THR A 135 11.74 3.14 6.10
CA THR A 135 11.11 4.11 5.22
C THR A 135 11.58 5.51 5.59
N PHE A 136 12.00 6.28 4.60
CA PHE A 136 12.53 7.63 4.80
C PHE A 136 12.04 8.58 3.70
N GLU A 137 12.10 9.85 4.00
CA GLU A 137 11.90 10.92 3.03
C GLU A 137 13.26 11.34 2.48
N ASP A 138 13.34 11.56 1.16
CA ASP A 138 14.55 12.05 0.53
C ASP A 138 14.62 13.60 0.59
N VAL A 139 15.76 14.16 0.19
CA VAL A 139 15.99 15.63 0.16
C VAL A 139 15.03 16.39 -0.78
N GLU A 140 14.27 15.70 -1.62
CA GLU A 140 13.31 16.28 -2.56
C GLU A 140 11.85 16.06 -2.13
N GLY A 141 11.62 15.51 -0.93
CA GLY A 141 10.28 15.24 -0.38
C GLY A 141 9.61 13.97 -0.93
N LEU A 142 10.39 13.07 -1.57
CA LEU A 142 9.88 11.78 -2.03
C LEU A 142 10.13 10.70 -0.97
N TRP A 143 9.19 9.78 -0.85
CA TRP A 143 9.26 8.69 0.13
C TRP A 143 9.83 7.44 -0.49
N TYR A 144 10.87 6.89 0.14
CA TYR A 144 11.51 5.66 -0.26
C TYR A 144 11.47 4.62 0.86
N GLN A 145 11.36 3.36 0.47
CA GLN A 145 11.55 2.23 1.37
C GLN A 145 12.80 1.47 0.96
N THR A 146 13.69 1.26 1.92
CA THR A 146 14.88 0.44 1.75
C THR A 146 14.70 -0.89 2.49
N LEU A 147 15.07 -1.99 1.84
CA LEU A 147 15.07 -3.33 2.41
C LEU A 147 16.49 -3.87 2.40
N LEU A 148 16.91 -4.49 3.52
CA LEU A 148 18.11 -5.29 3.62
C LEU A 148 17.70 -6.76 3.68
N ILE A 149 18.13 -7.55 2.68
CA ILE A 149 17.76 -8.95 2.50
C ILE A 149 19.05 -9.77 2.44
N PRO A 150 19.45 -10.43 3.52
CA PRO A 150 20.62 -11.31 3.50
C PRO A 150 20.33 -12.55 2.66
N GLN A 151 21.33 -12.95 1.87
CA GLN A 151 21.31 -14.15 1.06
C GLN A 151 22.62 -14.92 1.26
N LYS A 152 22.57 -16.24 1.25
CA LYS A 152 23.75 -17.08 1.20
C LYS A 152 24.24 -17.17 -0.25
N SER A 153 25.55 -17.11 -0.43
CA SER A 153 26.16 -17.30 -1.76
C SER A 153 25.99 -18.75 -2.21
N GLU A 154 25.53 -18.97 -3.45
CA GLU A 154 25.46 -20.32 -4.04
C GLU A 154 26.86 -20.91 -4.34
N GLN A 155 27.89 -20.06 -4.46
CA GLN A 155 29.26 -20.46 -4.84
C GLN A 155 30.19 -20.64 -3.64
N ASP A 156 29.86 -20.04 -2.49
CA ASP A 156 30.69 -20.10 -1.28
C ASP A 156 29.76 -19.98 -0.08
N GLU A 157 29.52 -21.09 0.63
CA GLU A 157 28.63 -21.14 1.80
C GLU A 157 29.04 -20.21 2.95
N HIS A 158 30.27 -19.69 2.91
CA HIS A 158 30.83 -18.81 3.94
C HIS A 158 30.68 -17.33 3.60
N LYS A 159 30.31 -16.97 2.34
CA LYS A 159 30.13 -15.57 1.95
C LYS A 159 28.68 -15.13 2.04
N GLN A 160 28.45 -14.12 2.88
CA GLN A 160 27.18 -13.47 3.00
C GLN A 160 27.03 -12.35 1.95
N ILE A 161 25.92 -12.38 1.22
CA ILE A 161 25.52 -11.31 0.31
C ILE A 161 24.30 -10.61 0.92
N VAL A 162 24.33 -9.29 1.01
CA VAL A 162 23.17 -8.51 1.45
C VAL A 162 22.60 -7.75 0.26
N MET A 163 21.37 -8.03 -0.09
CA MET A 163 20.66 -7.27 -1.11
C MET A 163 20.08 -6.00 -0.49
N LEU A 164 20.52 -4.85 -0.99
CA LEU A 164 19.94 -3.55 -0.67
C LEU A 164 18.97 -3.17 -1.77
N VAL A 165 17.69 -3.14 -1.43
CA VAL A 165 16.60 -2.84 -2.36
C VAL A 165 15.96 -1.50 -1.98
N ILE A 166 15.87 -0.56 -2.92
CA ILE A 166 15.25 0.75 -2.72
C ILE A 166 14.07 0.88 -3.67
N ARG A 167 12.90 1.19 -3.14
CA ARG A 167 11.69 1.45 -3.93
C ARG A 167 11.06 2.78 -3.56
N ASP A 168 10.48 3.45 -4.55
CA ASP A 168 9.64 4.62 -4.35
C ASP A 168 8.28 4.18 -3.77
N VAL A 169 7.90 4.79 -2.65
CA VAL A 169 6.63 4.54 -1.96
C VAL A 169 5.83 5.84 -1.77
N SER A 170 6.20 6.91 -2.50
CA SER A 170 5.62 8.24 -2.36
C SER A 170 4.11 8.24 -2.60
N GLU A 171 3.63 7.53 -3.62
CA GLU A 171 2.21 7.43 -3.91
C GLU A 171 1.46 6.67 -2.81
N GLN A 172 2.03 5.55 -2.35
CA GLN A 172 1.47 4.77 -1.25
C GLN A 172 1.39 5.60 0.03
N LYS A 173 2.48 6.31 0.36
CA LYS A 173 2.55 7.15 1.57
C LYS A 173 1.56 8.31 1.52
N ARG A 174 1.41 8.95 0.37
CA ARG A 174 0.42 10.01 0.17
C ARG A 174 -1.01 9.50 0.37
N LYS A 175 -1.35 8.34 -0.21
CA LYS A 175 -2.68 7.72 -0.01
C LYS A 175 -2.94 7.38 1.46
N GLU A 176 -1.93 6.86 2.15
CA GLU A 176 -2.02 6.56 3.59
C GLU A 176 -2.28 7.83 4.41
N MET A 177 -1.53 8.91 4.16
CA MET A 177 -1.70 10.19 4.85
C MET A 177 -3.07 10.82 4.59
N THR A 178 -3.54 10.80 3.32
CA THR A 178 -4.89 11.29 2.98
C THR A 178 -5.95 10.47 3.71
N TYR A 179 -5.85 9.16 3.71
CA TYR A 179 -6.81 8.30 4.40
C TYR A 179 -6.82 8.51 5.93
N GLN A 180 -5.66 8.71 6.54
CA GLN A 180 -5.56 9.03 7.96
C GLN A 180 -6.21 10.38 8.30
N GLU A 181 -6.01 11.40 7.44
CA GLU A 181 -6.63 12.71 7.61
C GLU A 181 -8.16 12.64 7.46
N ASP A 182 -8.67 11.91 6.48
CA ASP A 182 -10.12 11.71 6.28
C ASP A 182 -10.74 11.00 7.50
N LEU A 183 -10.06 9.99 8.05
CA LEU A 183 -10.49 9.31 9.28
C LEU A 183 -10.52 10.27 10.47
N ARG A 184 -9.50 11.11 10.63
CA ARG A 184 -9.42 12.10 11.71
C ARG A 184 -10.58 13.10 11.62
N VAL A 185 -10.83 13.65 10.43
CA VAL A 185 -11.94 14.58 10.19
C VAL A 185 -13.29 13.93 10.51
N THR A 186 -13.52 12.72 10.00
CA THR A 186 -14.76 11.98 10.24
C THR A 186 -14.98 11.67 11.73
N ALA A 187 -13.92 11.32 12.45
CA ALA A 187 -13.98 11.06 13.89
C ALA A 187 -14.32 12.35 14.66
N GLU A 188 -13.70 13.49 14.32
CA GLU A 188 -13.99 14.77 14.96
C GLU A 188 -15.45 15.22 14.71
N GLU A 189 -15.98 15.02 13.50
CA GLU A 189 -17.38 15.32 13.17
C GLU A 189 -18.36 14.45 13.97
N ALA A 190 -18.04 13.14 14.08
CA ALA A 190 -18.84 12.22 14.87
C ALA A 190 -18.83 12.57 16.38
N GLU A 191 -17.67 12.95 16.92
CA GLU A 191 -17.56 13.41 18.31
C GLU A 191 -18.37 14.68 18.57
N ARG A 192 -18.29 15.67 17.66
CA ARG A 192 -19.09 16.90 17.75
C ARG A 192 -20.59 16.61 17.73
N ALA A 193 -21.03 15.77 16.79
CA ALA A 193 -22.43 15.37 16.69
C ALA A 193 -22.91 14.67 17.97
N ASN A 194 -22.08 13.77 18.53
CA ASN A 194 -22.39 13.07 19.78
C ASN A 194 -22.42 14.01 21.00
N ALA A 195 -21.51 14.98 21.05
CA ALA A 195 -21.51 16.00 22.12
C ALA A 195 -22.79 16.86 22.09
N VAL A 196 -23.22 17.32 20.91
CA VAL A 196 -24.46 18.06 20.73
C VAL A 196 -25.68 17.22 21.16
N LYS A 197 -25.71 15.95 20.76
CA LYS A 197 -26.80 15.03 21.16
C LYS A 197 -26.83 14.80 22.66
N THR A 198 -25.66 14.67 23.32
CA THR A 198 -25.57 14.49 24.76
C THR A 198 -26.06 15.74 25.51
N ASP A 199 -25.65 16.93 25.07
CA ASP A 199 -26.10 18.20 25.67
C ASP A 199 -27.62 18.41 25.49
N PHE A 200 -28.13 18.08 24.32
CA PHE A 200 -29.57 18.08 24.06
C PHE A 200 -30.33 17.18 25.03
N LEU A 201 -29.92 15.93 25.20
CA LEU A 201 -30.56 14.98 26.13
C LEU A 201 -30.49 15.45 27.58
N LYS A 202 -29.38 16.09 27.98
CA LYS A 202 -29.23 16.66 29.32
C LYS A 202 -30.21 17.82 29.55
N ARG A 203 -30.37 18.73 28.60
CA ARG A 203 -31.35 19.84 28.68
C ARG A 203 -32.75 19.29 28.70
N MET A 204 -33.10 18.37 27.81
CA MET A 204 -34.42 17.74 27.77
C MET A 204 -34.78 17.07 29.12
N SER A 205 -33.81 16.36 29.71
CA SER A 205 -34.00 15.74 31.04
C SER A 205 -34.31 16.76 32.14
N HIS A 206 -33.66 17.94 32.10
CA HIS A 206 -33.92 19.04 33.02
C HIS A 206 -35.30 19.63 32.78
N ASP A 207 -35.67 19.92 31.54
CA ASP A 207 -36.91 20.58 31.15
C ASP A 207 -38.14 19.71 31.38
N ILE A 208 -38.00 18.38 31.26
CA ILE A 208 -39.04 17.40 31.67
C ILE A 208 -39.18 17.33 33.20
N ARG A 209 -38.09 17.40 33.94
CA ARG A 209 -38.10 17.28 35.39
C ARG A 209 -38.84 18.45 36.07
N THR A 210 -38.72 19.67 35.52
CA THR A 210 -39.33 20.87 36.08
C THR A 210 -40.84 20.79 36.18
N PRO A 211 -41.64 20.54 35.11
CA PRO A 211 -43.09 20.42 35.20
C PRO A 211 -43.49 19.18 36.04
N ILE A 212 -42.77 18.06 35.97
CA ILE A 212 -43.06 16.89 36.81
C ILE A 212 -42.97 17.25 38.31
N ASN A 213 -41.91 17.96 38.71
CA ASN A 213 -41.79 18.41 40.09
C ASN A 213 -42.86 19.43 40.47
N GLY A 214 -43.26 20.31 39.53
CA GLY A 214 -44.40 21.21 39.75
C GLY A 214 -45.69 20.45 40.01
N ILE A 215 -46.04 19.48 39.20
CA ILE A 215 -47.21 18.62 39.37
C ILE A 215 -47.15 17.93 40.73
N ARG A 216 -46.05 17.28 41.09
CA ARG A 216 -45.86 16.62 42.38
C ARG A 216 -45.98 17.56 43.57
N GLY A 217 -45.46 18.78 43.45
CA GLY A 217 -45.55 19.82 44.45
C GLY A 217 -46.97 20.21 44.70
N MET A 218 -47.74 20.51 43.65
CA MET A 218 -49.15 20.93 43.73
C MET A 218 -50.06 19.81 44.24
N VAL A 219 -49.80 18.54 43.87
CA VAL A 219 -50.51 17.39 44.46
C VAL A 219 -50.27 17.32 45.97
N ASN A 220 -49.05 17.55 46.48
CA ASN A 220 -48.80 17.57 47.90
C ASN A 220 -49.46 18.74 48.63
N VAL A 221 -49.46 19.94 48.00
CA VAL A 221 -50.14 21.11 48.57
C VAL A 221 -51.63 20.84 48.64
N GLY A 222 -52.26 20.33 47.61
CA GLY A 222 -53.72 20.03 47.57
C GLY A 222 -54.14 18.98 48.60
N LYS A 223 -53.26 17.92 48.81
CA LYS A 223 -53.53 16.92 49.90
C LYS A 223 -53.53 17.52 51.28
N ASN A 224 -52.65 18.50 51.55
CA ASN A 224 -52.58 19.14 52.87
C ASN A 224 -53.73 20.18 53.07
N HIS A 225 -54.45 20.60 52.02
CA HIS A 225 -55.49 21.61 52.04
C HIS A 225 -56.84 21.04 51.51
N ILE A 226 -57.12 19.77 51.76
CA ILE A 226 -58.25 19.02 51.17
C ILE A 226 -59.62 19.62 51.50
N HIS A 227 -59.75 20.45 52.53
CA HIS A 227 -61.02 21.12 52.96
C HIS A 227 -61.07 22.58 52.46
N ASP A 228 -60.08 23.08 51.75
CA ASP A 228 -60.02 24.43 51.19
C ASP A 228 -60.18 24.33 49.67
N VAL A 229 -61.44 24.55 49.24
CA VAL A 229 -61.92 24.40 47.85
C VAL A 229 -61.11 25.35 46.92
N ASP A 230 -60.92 26.61 47.32
CA ASP A 230 -60.21 27.60 46.53
C ASP A 230 -58.78 27.20 46.31
N LYS A 231 -58.15 26.67 47.36
CA LYS A 231 -56.77 26.21 47.30
C LYS A 231 -56.59 24.94 46.43
N ILE A 232 -57.60 24.07 46.45
CA ILE A 232 -57.58 22.88 45.60
C ILE A 232 -57.73 23.30 44.11
N ASP A 233 -58.58 24.26 43.81
CA ASP A 233 -58.81 24.77 42.46
C ASP A 233 -57.51 25.42 41.89
N GLU A 234 -56.83 26.26 42.67
CA GLU A 234 -55.52 26.79 42.34
C GLU A 234 -54.48 25.67 42.02
N CYS A 235 -54.42 24.60 42.81
CA CYS A 235 -53.56 23.48 42.64
C CYS A 235 -53.85 22.70 41.34
N LEU A 236 -55.13 22.50 41.00
CA LEU A 236 -55.51 21.81 39.79
C LEU A 236 -55.19 22.63 38.54
N ASP A 237 -55.38 23.93 38.56
CA ASP A 237 -55.02 24.82 37.46
C ASP A 237 -53.51 24.79 37.19
N GLU A 238 -52.62 24.75 38.22
CA GLU A 238 -51.21 24.70 38.10
C GLU A 238 -50.74 23.32 37.60
N ILE A 239 -51.43 22.23 38.03
CA ILE A 239 -51.17 20.87 37.50
C ILE A 239 -51.50 20.82 36.01
N MET A 240 -52.64 21.39 35.60
CA MET A 240 -53.04 21.45 34.16
C MET A 240 -51.97 22.21 33.35
N ARG A 241 -51.56 23.42 33.79
CA ARG A 241 -50.52 24.22 33.11
C ARG A 241 -49.20 23.45 32.97
N SER A 242 -48.80 22.77 34.06
CA SER A 242 -47.57 21.95 34.04
C SER A 242 -47.68 20.74 33.12
N SER A 243 -48.86 20.14 33.01
CA SER A 243 -49.17 19.02 32.10
C SER A 243 -49.11 19.46 30.62
N ASP A 244 -49.76 20.61 30.31
CA ASP A 244 -49.76 21.16 28.95
C ASP A 244 -48.31 21.48 28.51
N MET A 245 -47.49 22.09 29.37
CA MET A 245 -46.07 22.32 29.11
C MET A 245 -45.29 21.03 28.85
N LEU A 246 -45.62 19.93 29.56
CA LEU A 246 -44.97 18.63 29.33
C LEU A 246 -45.36 18.02 27.97
N VAL A 247 -46.64 18.14 27.57
CA VAL A 247 -47.11 17.66 26.27
C VAL A 247 -46.43 18.43 25.14
N ASP A 248 -46.34 19.76 25.24
CA ASP A 248 -45.64 20.58 24.23
C ASP A 248 -44.16 20.19 24.12
N LEU A 249 -43.51 19.93 25.23
CA LEU A 249 -42.08 19.51 25.24
C LEU A 249 -41.89 18.15 24.59
N VAL A 250 -42.77 17.19 24.85
CA VAL A 250 -42.76 15.87 24.18
C VAL A 250 -42.98 16.01 22.67
N ASN A 251 -43.96 16.83 22.26
CA ASN A 251 -44.20 17.08 20.83
C ASN A 251 -42.98 17.70 20.13
N ASN A 252 -42.31 18.67 20.76
CA ASN A 252 -41.10 19.27 20.25
C ASN A 252 -39.96 18.21 20.06
N VAL A 253 -39.81 17.26 21.00
CA VAL A 253 -38.84 16.17 20.89
C VAL A 253 -39.20 15.21 19.75
N LEU A 254 -40.50 14.88 19.59
CA LEU A 254 -40.96 14.03 18.50
C LEU A 254 -40.74 14.68 17.12
N ASP A 255 -41.01 15.99 17.02
CA ASP A 255 -40.78 16.72 15.77
C ASP A 255 -39.31 16.83 15.41
N MET A 256 -38.44 17.03 16.40
CA MET A 256 -36.98 16.97 16.20
C MET A 256 -36.54 15.58 15.73
N SER A 257 -37.07 14.51 16.31
CA SER A 257 -36.77 13.12 15.90
C SER A 257 -37.22 12.84 14.44
N LYS A 258 -38.37 13.39 14.02
CA LYS A 258 -38.86 13.29 12.63
C LYS A 258 -37.94 14.08 11.67
N LEU A 259 -37.45 15.25 12.07
CA LEU A 259 -36.46 16.01 11.31
C LEU A 259 -35.16 15.23 11.11
N GLU A 260 -34.60 14.65 12.17
CA GLU A 260 -33.38 13.85 12.11
C GLU A 260 -33.52 12.60 11.24
N SER A 261 -34.69 11.96 11.24
CA SER A 261 -34.97 10.78 10.42
C SER A 261 -35.34 11.10 8.95
N GLY A 262 -35.38 12.37 8.55
CA GLY A 262 -35.76 12.80 7.19
C GLY A 262 -37.23 12.53 6.84
N GLN A 263 -38.08 12.25 7.82
CA GLN A 263 -39.50 11.93 7.62
C GLN A 263 -40.40 13.18 7.58
N LEU A 264 -39.84 14.38 7.74
CA LEU A 264 -40.61 15.62 7.67
C LEU A 264 -40.87 16.01 6.21
N GLN A 265 -42.10 15.86 5.74
CA GLN A 265 -42.55 16.45 4.49
C GLN A 265 -42.99 17.89 4.76
N LEU A 266 -42.25 18.85 4.18
CA LEU A 266 -42.68 20.25 4.18
C LEU A 266 -43.85 20.42 3.22
N GLU A 267 -45.07 20.70 3.75
CA GLU A 267 -46.17 21.14 2.92
C GLU A 267 -45.99 22.62 2.55
N HIS A 268 -45.75 22.88 1.28
CA HIS A 268 -45.82 24.25 0.74
C HIS A 268 -47.30 24.64 0.53
N LYS A 269 -47.85 25.44 1.41
CA LYS A 269 -49.14 26.11 1.17
C LYS A 269 -48.87 27.51 0.66
N SER A 270 -49.44 27.86 -0.50
CA SER A 270 -49.47 29.23 -0.98
C SER A 270 -50.49 30.02 -0.12
N PHE A 271 -50.08 31.16 0.40
CA PHE A 271 -50.86 32.11 1.12
C PHE A 271 -51.64 33.00 0.16
#